data_42769d2e2b4a3caf55b3c7b8188fb2c7
#
_entry.id   42769d2e2b4a3caf55b3c7b8188fb2c7
#
_cell.length_a   1.000
_cell.length_b   1.000
_cell.length_c   1.000
_cell.angle_alpha   90.00
_cell.angle_beta   90.00
_cell.angle_gamma   90.00
#
_symmetry.space_group_name_H-M   'P 1'
#
loop_
_entity.id
_entity.type
_entity.pdbx_description
1 polymer ?
#
loop_
_entity_poly.entity_id
_entity_poly.type
_entity_poly.pdbx_seq_one_letter_code
_entity_poly.pdbx_strand_id
1 'polypeptide(L)'
;MLHACEAETSMMMSLEPELVDTADLASCKGSSDLSFIKAGRSAYRWRSLSHVTSNGVIGDPTYASKEKGNELLKAASHSVSELIINQDTFDFQQDLRTNAEPK
;
A
#
# COMPACT_ATOMS: atom_id res chain seq x y z
N MET A 1 4.58 0.11 4.37
CA MET A 1 3.56 -0.89 4.02
C MET A 1 4.14 -1.76 2.93
N LEU A 2 4.11 -3.09 3.08
CA LEU A 2 4.69 -4.03 2.12
C LEU A 2 3.58 -4.92 1.54
N HIS A 3 3.44 -6.17 2.02
CA HIS A 3 2.38 -7.06 1.52
C HIS A 3 1.83 -7.93 2.65
N ALA A 4 0.51 -7.92 2.83
CA ALA A 4 -0.20 -8.62 3.91
C ALA A 4 0.42 -8.36 5.30
N CYS A 5 0.93 -7.16 5.52
CA CYS A 5 1.61 -6.75 6.75
C CYS A 5 0.64 -6.03 7.71
N GLU A 6 1.19 -5.43 8.75
CA GLU A 6 0.44 -4.72 9.79
C GLU A 6 -0.65 -3.78 9.25
N ALA A 7 -0.32 -2.94 8.26
CA ALA A 7 -1.25 -1.92 7.76
C ALA A 7 -2.44 -2.53 7.00
N GLU A 8 -2.18 -3.43 6.07
CA GLU A 8 -3.23 -4.09 5.28
C GLU A 8 -4.12 -4.96 6.17
N THR A 9 -3.51 -5.74 7.07
CA THR A 9 -4.24 -6.56 8.03
C THR A 9 -5.09 -5.70 8.96
N SER A 10 -4.58 -4.56 9.43
CA SER A 10 -5.35 -3.62 10.25
C SER A 10 -6.56 -3.05 9.50
N MET A 11 -6.38 -2.66 8.23
CA MET A 11 -7.49 -2.18 7.41
C MET A 11 -8.55 -3.27 7.19
N MET A 12 -8.14 -4.53 6.96
CA MET A 12 -9.08 -5.65 6.87
C MET A 12 -9.81 -5.90 8.19
N MET A 13 -9.13 -5.83 9.34
CA MET A 13 -9.78 -5.93 10.66
C MET A 13 -10.81 -4.82 10.90
N SER A 14 -10.63 -3.67 10.27
CA SER A 14 -11.57 -2.56 10.37
C SER A 14 -12.80 -2.75 9.49
N LEU A 15 -12.61 -3.23 8.26
CA LEU A 15 -13.66 -3.35 7.25
C LEU A 15 -14.45 -4.66 7.38
N GLU A 16 -13.75 -5.78 7.47
CA GLU A 16 -14.30 -7.14 7.41
C GLU A 16 -13.55 -8.02 8.42
N PRO A 17 -13.76 -7.80 9.74
CA PRO A 17 -13.00 -8.48 10.78
C PRO A 17 -13.14 -10.00 10.75
N GLU A 18 -14.27 -10.52 10.27
CA GLU A 18 -14.54 -11.96 10.14
C GLU A 18 -13.67 -12.65 9.07
N LEU A 19 -13.04 -11.89 8.17
CA LEU A 19 -12.12 -12.43 7.16
C LEU A 19 -10.68 -12.51 7.68
N VAL A 20 -10.41 -12.02 8.89
CA VAL A 20 -9.08 -12.06 9.50
C VAL A 20 -9.03 -13.12 10.59
N ASP A 21 -8.31 -14.21 10.35
CA ASP A 21 -8.04 -15.21 11.39
C ASP A 21 -6.99 -14.68 12.37
N THR A 22 -7.49 -14.13 13.48
CA THR A 22 -6.63 -13.55 14.53
C THR A 22 -5.89 -14.60 15.34
N ALA A 23 -6.37 -15.85 15.36
CA ALA A 23 -5.71 -16.93 16.09
C ALA A 23 -4.37 -17.32 15.48
N ASP A 24 -4.26 -17.21 14.17
CA ASP A 24 -3.05 -17.56 13.42
C ASP A 24 -2.08 -16.40 13.18
N LEU A 25 -2.45 -15.16 13.52
CA LEU A 25 -1.61 -13.99 13.27
C LEU A 25 -0.18 -14.12 13.81
N ALA A 26 -0.02 -14.74 14.98
CA ALA A 26 1.30 -14.92 15.59
C ALA A 26 2.25 -15.79 14.74
N SER A 27 1.70 -16.71 13.95
CA SER A 27 2.45 -17.58 13.04
C SER A 27 2.68 -16.96 11.66
N CYS A 28 2.01 -15.86 11.34
CA CYS A 28 2.01 -15.25 10.01
C CYS A 28 3.13 -14.25 9.77
N LYS A 29 4.11 -14.14 10.66
CA LYS A 29 5.28 -13.28 10.43
C LYS A 29 5.99 -13.68 9.14
N GLY A 30 6.15 -12.71 8.25
CA GLY A 30 6.70 -12.93 6.93
C GLY A 30 8.15 -12.50 6.76
N SER A 31 8.58 -12.42 5.51
CA SER A 31 9.92 -11.96 5.17
C SER A 31 10.12 -10.50 5.54
N SER A 32 11.27 -10.19 6.09
CA SER A 32 11.78 -8.82 6.28
C SER A 32 12.85 -8.44 5.24
N ASP A 33 13.10 -9.31 4.27
CA ASP A 33 14.08 -9.04 3.22
C ASP A 33 13.54 -8.01 2.23
N LEU A 34 14.06 -6.80 2.34
CA LEU A 34 13.78 -5.67 1.45
C LEU A 34 14.88 -5.46 0.41
N SER A 35 15.75 -6.43 0.20
CA SER A 35 16.88 -6.31 -0.71
C SER A 35 16.46 -5.97 -2.14
N PHE A 36 15.27 -6.38 -2.53
CA PHE A 36 14.67 -6.05 -3.83
C PHE A 36 14.17 -4.60 -3.96
N ILE A 37 13.89 -3.91 -2.83
CA ILE A 37 13.45 -2.51 -2.80
C ILE A 37 14.64 -1.58 -2.53
N LYS A 38 15.59 -2.02 -1.72
CA LYS A 38 16.75 -1.22 -1.28
C LYS A 38 17.82 -1.04 -2.36
N ALA A 39 17.50 -1.33 -3.56
CA ALA A 39 18.47 -1.25 -4.59
C ALA A 39 18.75 0.20 -4.96
N GLY A 40 19.52 0.99 -4.38
CA GLY A 40 20.09 2.22 -4.95
C GLY A 40 20.64 2.00 -6.40
N ARG A 41 19.97 1.17 -7.16
CA ARG A 41 20.24 0.73 -8.52
C ARG A 41 19.19 1.31 -9.44
N SER A 42 19.62 1.82 -10.55
CA SER A 42 18.78 2.37 -11.62
C SER A 42 17.85 1.35 -12.31
N ALA A 43 17.94 0.07 -11.95
CA ALA A 43 17.05 -0.96 -12.46
C ALA A 43 16.88 -2.09 -11.43
N TYR A 44 15.65 -2.64 -11.34
CA TYR A 44 15.41 -3.86 -10.58
C TYR A 44 14.72 -4.92 -11.45
N ARG A 45 15.01 -6.18 -11.14
CA ARG A 45 14.35 -7.30 -11.79
C ARG A 45 13.12 -7.70 -11.00
N TRP A 46 11.96 -7.79 -11.65
CA TRP A 46 10.76 -8.34 -11.06
C TRP A 46 11.00 -9.76 -10.55
N ARG A 47 10.47 -10.05 -9.36
CA ARG A 47 10.48 -11.40 -8.77
C ARG A 47 9.08 -11.77 -8.36
N SER A 48 8.71 -13.03 -8.59
CA SER A 48 7.47 -13.56 -8.03
C SER A 48 7.49 -13.50 -6.50
N LEU A 49 6.33 -13.28 -5.91
CA LEU A 49 6.16 -13.26 -4.45
C LEU A 49 6.67 -14.54 -3.79
N SER A 50 6.51 -15.69 -4.46
CA SER A 50 7.03 -17.00 -4.02
C SER A 50 8.56 -17.07 -3.88
N HIS A 51 9.29 -16.15 -4.49
CA HIS A 51 10.74 -16.04 -4.33
C HIS A 51 11.17 -15.06 -3.24
N VAL A 52 10.21 -14.37 -2.61
CA VAL A 52 10.46 -13.35 -1.59
C VAL A 52 9.97 -13.80 -0.22
N THR A 53 8.88 -14.54 -0.18
CA THR A 53 8.26 -15.01 1.06
C THR A 53 7.69 -16.42 0.89
N SER A 54 7.71 -17.20 1.96
CA SER A 54 7.19 -18.58 1.99
C SER A 54 5.69 -18.65 2.30
N ASN A 55 5.14 -17.64 2.93
CA ASN A 55 3.75 -17.60 3.38
C ASN A 55 2.92 -16.44 2.78
N GLY A 56 3.48 -15.71 1.81
CA GLY A 56 2.82 -14.58 1.18
C GLY A 56 2.95 -13.26 1.95
N VAL A 57 3.46 -13.24 3.17
CA VAL A 57 3.61 -12.04 3.98
C VAL A 57 4.98 -11.42 3.79
N ILE A 58 5.04 -10.11 3.55
CA ILE A 58 6.28 -9.32 3.60
C ILE A 58 6.10 -8.26 4.68
N GLY A 59 6.68 -8.51 5.84
CA GLY A 59 6.55 -7.70 7.04
C GLY A 59 5.96 -8.47 8.20
N ASP A 60 5.32 -7.77 9.12
CA ASP A 60 4.82 -8.35 10.37
C ASP A 60 3.36 -7.94 10.62
N PRO A 61 2.37 -8.83 10.45
CA PRO A 61 0.97 -8.55 10.72
C PRO A 61 0.60 -8.65 12.21
N THR A 62 1.51 -9.14 13.07
CA THR A 62 1.21 -9.39 14.49
C THR A 62 0.88 -8.13 15.29
N TYR A 63 1.28 -6.96 14.78
CA TYR A 63 0.97 -5.66 15.36
C TYR A 63 -0.30 -5.02 14.80
N ALA A 64 -1.03 -5.72 13.95
CA ALA A 64 -2.27 -5.21 13.37
C ALA A 64 -3.35 -5.01 14.44
N SER A 65 -4.16 -3.97 14.28
CA SER A 65 -5.36 -3.75 15.09
C SER A 65 -6.44 -2.99 14.31
N LYS A 66 -7.68 -3.19 14.73
CA LYS A 66 -8.84 -2.50 14.16
C LYS A 66 -8.70 -0.98 14.26
N GLU A 67 -8.18 -0.47 15.37
CA GLU A 67 -8.00 0.95 15.63
C GLU A 67 -7.03 1.56 14.62
N LYS A 68 -5.88 0.91 14.39
CA LYS A 68 -4.93 1.32 13.34
C LYS A 68 -5.56 1.29 11.96
N GLY A 69 -6.38 0.28 11.68
CA GLY A 69 -7.12 0.17 10.43
C GLY A 69 -8.04 1.36 10.20
N ASN A 70 -8.80 1.75 11.22
CA ASN A 70 -9.68 2.92 11.16
C ASN A 70 -8.90 4.21 10.85
N GLU A 71 -7.79 4.44 11.53
CA GLU A 71 -6.97 5.64 11.31
C GLU A 71 -6.33 5.65 9.91
N LEU A 72 -5.85 4.51 9.45
CA LEU A 72 -5.29 4.38 8.09
C LEU A 72 -6.33 4.65 7.02
N LEU A 73 -7.51 4.07 7.12
CA LEU A 73 -8.61 4.28 6.18
C LEU A 73 -9.08 5.73 6.18
N LYS A 74 -9.19 6.36 7.35
CA LYS A 74 -9.54 7.76 7.48
C LYS A 74 -8.51 8.68 6.82
N ALA A 75 -7.23 8.46 7.07
CA ALA A 75 -6.15 9.22 6.46
C ALA A 75 -6.12 9.06 4.94
N ALA A 76 -6.26 7.83 4.44
CA ALA A 76 -6.28 7.54 3.01
C ALA A 76 -7.49 8.20 2.32
N SER A 77 -8.69 8.08 2.93
CA SER A 77 -9.91 8.70 2.40
C SER A 77 -9.80 10.21 2.36
N HIS A 78 -9.22 10.82 3.38
CA HIS A 78 -9.00 12.27 3.41
C HIS A 78 -8.06 12.70 2.27
N SER A 79 -6.91 12.05 2.14
CA SER A 79 -5.94 12.39 1.09
C SER A 79 -6.50 12.25 -0.32
N VAL A 80 -7.27 11.19 -0.57
CA VAL A 80 -7.92 10.98 -1.87
C VAL A 80 -9.01 12.03 -2.11
N SER A 81 -9.78 12.38 -1.09
CA SER A 81 -10.80 13.42 -1.19
C SER A 81 -10.20 14.78 -1.52
N GLU A 82 -9.11 15.15 -0.84
CA GLU A 82 -8.41 16.41 -1.14
C GLU A 82 -7.88 16.44 -2.57
N LEU A 83 -7.32 15.32 -3.06
CA LEU A 83 -6.84 15.21 -4.42
C LEU A 83 -7.97 15.41 -5.45
N ILE A 84 -9.16 14.83 -5.19
CA ILE A 84 -10.32 14.93 -6.09
C ILE A 84 -10.91 16.34 -6.07
N ILE A 85 -10.94 17.00 -4.91
CA ILE A 85 -11.52 18.34 -4.76
C ILE A 85 -10.58 19.42 -5.30
N ASN A 86 -9.28 19.17 -5.32
CA ASN A 86 -8.31 20.12 -5.83
C ASN A 86 -8.44 20.26 -7.36
N GLN A 87 -8.94 21.40 -7.81
CA GLN A 87 -9.14 21.67 -9.24
C GLN A 87 -7.83 21.62 -10.03
N ASP A 88 -6.72 22.08 -9.44
CA ASP A 88 -5.40 22.07 -10.09
C ASP A 88 -4.92 20.67 -10.47
N THR A 89 -5.44 19.64 -9.80
CA THR A 89 -5.11 18.23 -10.11
C THR A 89 -5.56 17.81 -11.50
N PHE A 90 -6.63 18.42 -12.01
CA PHE A 90 -7.26 18.08 -13.27
C PHE A 90 -7.02 19.12 -14.36
N ASP A 91 -6.22 20.14 -14.09
CA ASP A 91 -5.86 21.12 -15.09
C ASP A 91 -5.00 20.48 -16.19
N PHE A 92 -5.41 20.69 -17.43
CA PHE A 92 -4.62 20.24 -18.58
C PHE A 92 -3.36 21.07 -18.71
N GLN A 93 -2.22 20.40 -18.63
CA GLN A 93 -0.95 21.04 -18.93
C GLN A 93 -0.87 21.32 -20.44
N GLN A 94 -0.28 22.46 -20.78
CA GLN A 94 -0.06 22.83 -22.17
C GLN A 94 0.81 21.79 -22.89
N ASP A 95 0.41 21.34 -24.07
CA ASP A 95 1.25 20.49 -24.92
C ASP A 95 2.41 21.33 -25.50
N LEU A 96 3.57 21.18 -24.92
CA LEU A 96 4.75 21.94 -25.31
C LEU A 96 5.23 21.65 -26.74
N ARG A 97 4.75 20.57 -27.37
CA ARG A 97 5.14 20.19 -28.73
C ARG A 97 4.41 21.00 -29.79
N THR A 98 3.22 21.47 -29.49
CA THR A 98 2.30 22.04 -30.49
C THR A 98 2.11 23.54 -30.34
N ASN A 99 2.54 24.17 -29.25
CA ASN A 99 2.20 25.54 -28.88
C ASN A 99 0.68 25.85 -29.03
N ALA A 100 -0.15 24.81 -29.02
CA ALA A 100 -1.58 24.94 -29.17
C ALA A 100 -2.19 25.34 -27.83
N GLU A 101 -3.02 26.37 -27.83
CA GLU A 101 -3.85 26.67 -26.67
C GLU A 101 -4.81 25.52 -26.41
N PRO A 102 -5.08 25.19 -25.13
CA PRO A 102 -6.06 24.15 -24.77
C PRO A 102 -7.44 24.58 -25.33
N LYS A 103 -8.08 23.61 -25.98
CA LYS A 103 -9.45 23.82 -26.50
C LYS A 103 -10.48 23.73 -25.38
#